data_45c7af15b1f9596179d311a229075dfc
#
_entry.id   45c7af15b1f9596179d311a229075dfc
#
_cell.length_a   1.000
_cell.length_b   1.000
_cell.length_c   1.000
_cell.angle_alpha   90.00
_cell.angle_beta   90.00
_cell.angle_gamma   90.00
#
_symmetry.space_group_name_H-M   'P 1'
#
loop_
_entity.id
_entity.type
_entity.pdbx_description
1 polymer ?
#
loop_
_entity_poly.entity_id
_entity_poly.type
_entity_poly.pdbx_seq_one_letter_code
_entity_poly.pdbx_strand_id
1 'polypeptide(L)'
;MILVAGLLILDLAALVFQKSKVPFLALLIFLWFVFVFSNGLADDYNYSLHLMNPTLAQDKGIGYSLLIRFLSDCGATLFQLKLLVGTFYLVVIGLCGWNLTKRPGLFLALYSIFPFCMDAVQLRFSLAITFVLIGYLYVSMAKCDLKKKAAVFFIACLIGFSFHAAVLFFALLLFAKELSHRDARKFCLLVFLGLIVVTRTSLLTQIATLLGVFARLNLGGGVDGSGIANVVRLAVPSLAWMAFGLYLKKTRGDSDAVRVILNANLFCLALIPLVGVASDIYRIETSQFLIYYLVAVNSVDCAGGGNIRKEQADLFGVAGLFGIALMGVTLLVLMSLNLNTVLVPLLTNNSILV
;
A
#
# COMPACT_ATOMS: atom_id res chain seq x y z
N MET A 1 -3.74 5.80 25.60
CA MET A 1 -2.77 4.83 26.14
C MET A 1 -3.21 3.38 25.97
N ILE A 2 -4.47 3.04 26.22
CA ILE A 2 -5.00 1.65 26.12
C ILE A 2 -4.81 1.05 24.71
N LEU A 3 -5.12 1.80 23.65
CA LEU A 3 -4.94 1.33 22.27
C LEU A 3 -3.49 1.03 21.93
N VAL A 4 -2.55 1.87 22.35
CA VAL A 4 -1.12 1.66 22.14
C VAL A 4 -0.65 0.39 22.86
N ALA A 5 -1.04 0.22 24.11
CA ALA A 5 -0.68 -0.99 24.88
C ALA A 5 -1.31 -2.24 24.26
N GLY A 6 -2.58 -2.18 23.85
CA GLY A 6 -3.27 -3.27 23.17
C GLY A 6 -2.58 -3.64 21.85
N LEU A 7 -2.20 -2.65 21.04
CA LEU A 7 -1.48 -2.87 19.79
C LEU A 7 -0.13 -3.56 20.03
N LEU A 8 0.67 -3.04 20.96
CA LEU A 8 1.98 -3.62 21.28
C LEU A 8 1.88 -5.06 21.80
N ILE A 9 0.90 -5.35 22.67
CA ILE A 9 0.70 -6.71 23.19
C ILE A 9 0.32 -7.67 22.07
N LEU A 10 -0.61 -7.26 21.18
CA LEU A 10 -1.07 -8.10 20.09
C LEU A 10 0.01 -8.27 19.01
N ASP A 11 0.78 -7.22 18.71
CA ASP A 11 1.93 -7.31 17.80
C ASP A 11 2.99 -8.29 18.36
N LEU A 12 3.33 -8.18 19.64
CA LEU A 12 4.26 -9.12 20.28
C LEU A 12 3.74 -10.56 20.25
N ALA A 13 2.43 -10.77 20.53
CA ALA A 13 1.82 -12.09 20.44
C ALA A 13 1.85 -12.64 19.01
N ALA A 14 1.56 -11.79 18.00
CA ALA A 14 1.61 -12.16 16.59
C ALA A 14 3.05 -12.48 16.12
N LEU A 15 4.05 -11.80 16.67
CA LEU A 15 5.46 -12.04 16.40
C LEU A 15 5.99 -13.33 17.07
N VAL A 16 5.61 -13.58 18.31
CA VAL A 16 6.01 -14.81 19.02
C VAL A 16 5.35 -16.04 18.38
N PHE A 17 4.06 -15.93 18.06
CA PHE A 17 3.27 -17.01 17.47
C PHE A 17 3.01 -16.80 15.98
N GLN A 18 4.04 -16.47 15.19
CA GLN A 18 3.97 -16.04 13.79
C GLN A 18 3.13 -16.92 12.87
N LYS A 19 3.10 -18.24 13.13
CA LYS A 19 2.35 -19.24 12.34
C LYS A 19 0.93 -19.48 12.87
N SER A 20 0.64 -19.01 14.09
CA SER A 20 -0.68 -19.20 14.72
C SER A 20 -1.70 -18.25 14.13
N LYS A 21 -2.89 -18.80 13.88
CA LYS A 21 -4.02 -18.05 13.36
C LYS A 21 -4.73 -17.22 14.44
N VAL A 22 -4.61 -17.60 15.71
CA VAL A 22 -5.31 -16.93 16.82
C VAL A 22 -4.76 -15.51 17.05
N PRO A 23 -3.46 -15.29 17.31
CA PRO A 23 -2.93 -13.93 17.44
C PRO A 23 -3.10 -13.09 16.17
N PHE A 24 -2.99 -13.72 14.99
CA PHE A 24 -3.24 -13.05 13.72
C PHE A 24 -4.68 -12.49 13.65
N LEU A 25 -5.70 -13.31 13.96
CA LEU A 25 -7.09 -12.86 13.96
C LEU A 25 -7.36 -11.83 15.05
N ALA A 26 -6.79 -12.01 16.25
CA ALA A 26 -6.93 -11.04 17.32
C ALA A 26 -6.37 -9.66 16.93
N LEU A 27 -5.17 -9.63 16.33
CA LEU A 27 -4.57 -8.40 15.83
C LEU A 27 -5.39 -7.81 14.67
N LEU A 28 -5.89 -8.61 13.74
CA LEU A 28 -6.72 -8.16 12.63
C LEU A 28 -8.02 -7.49 13.12
N ILE A 29 -8.70 -8.11 14.07
CA ILE A 29 -9.92 -7.55 14.71
C ILE A 29 -9.58 -6.26 15.43
N PHE A 30 -8.45 -6.20 16.12
CA PHE A 30 -8.02 -4.99 16.81
C PHE A 30 -7.71 -3.85 15.83
N LEU A 31 -7.02 -4.13 14.72
CA LEU A 31 -6.77 -3.14 13.66
C LEU A 31 -8.08 -2.67 13.03
N TRP A 32 -9.04 -3.58 12.82
CA TRP A 32 -10.36 -3.22 12.35
C TRP A 32 -11.06 -2.26 13.33
N PHE A 33 -11.00 -2.56 14.62
CA PHE A 33 -11.54 -1.69 15.65
C PHE A 33 -10.89 -0.31 15.63
N VAL A 34 -9.56 -0.23 15.55
CA VAL A 34 -8.83 1.04 15.47
C VAL A 34 -9.22 1.80 14.20
N PHE A 35 -9.30 1.14 13.04
CA PHE A 35 -9.65 1.76 11.77
C PHE A 35 -11.05 2.37 11.79
N VAL A 36 -12.04 1.61 12.21
CA VAL A 36 -13.46 1.98 12.13
C VAL A 36 -13.84 3.05 13.14
N PHE A 37 -13.32 2.95 14.36
CA PHE A 37 -13.72 3.81 15.48
C PHE A 37 -12.77 5.00 15.72
N SER A 38 -11.71 5.16 14.92
CA SER A 38 -10.85 6.36 14.99
C SER A 38 -11.60 7.60 14.52
N ASN A 39 -11.32 8.76 15.14
CA ASN A 39 -11.91 10.05 14.80
C ASN A 39 -10.84 11.14 14.71
N GLY A 40 -11.14 12.20 13.95
CA GLY A 40 -10.26 13.36 13.82
C GLY A 40 -9.01 13.09 12.98
N LEU A 41 -9.07 12.10 12.08
CA LEU A 41 -8.01 11.86 11.10
C LEU A 41 -7.99 12.97 10.03
N ALA A 42 -6.85 13.18 9.41
CA ALA A 42 -6.59 14.27 8.47
C ALA A 42 -7.66 14.42 7.36
N ASP A 43 -8.15 13.29 6.83
CA ASP A 43 -9.11 13.29 5.72
C ASP A 43 -10.59 13.17 6.19
N ASP A 44 -10.85 12.99 7.48
CA ASP A 44 -12.21 12.77 8.01
C ASP A 44 -13.16 13.92 7.69
N TYR A 45 -12.67 15.16 7.77
CA TYR A 45 -13.45 16.34 7.40
C TYR A 45 -13.86 16.32 5.92
N ASN A 46 -12.93 15.98 5.02
CA ASN A 46 -13.21 15.93 3.59
C ASN A 46 -14.25 14.84 3.26
N TYR A 47 -14.12 13.65 3.89
CA TYR A 47 -15.11 12.57 3.69
C TYR A 47 -16.49 12.95 4.22
N SER A 48 -16.57 13.63 5.35
CA SER A 48 -17.83 14.15 5.89
C SER A 48 -18.48 15.17 4.94
N LEU A 49 -17.69 16.10 4.39
CA LEU A 49 -18.16 17.06 3.39
C LEU A 49 -18.67 16.37 2.11
N HIS A 50 -17.97 15.32 1.64
CA HIS A 50 -18.41 14.56 0.47
C HIS A 50 -19.76 13.85 0.72
N LEU A 51 -20.00 13.32 1.94
CA LEU A 51 -21.28 12.71 2.29
C LEU A 51 -22.40 13.75 2.41
N MET A 52 -22.13 14.96 2.93
CA MET A 52 -23.10 16.06 3.00
C MET A 52 -23.40 16.67 1.62
N ASN A 53 -22.39 16.74 0.76
CA ASN A 53 -22.51 17.29 -0.60
C ASN A 53 -21.78 16.40 -1.61
N PRO A 54 -22.47 15.40 -2.20
CA PRO A 54 -21.86 14.45 -3.12
C PRO A 54 -21.27 15.07 -4.40
N THR A 55 -21.66 16.31 -4.73
CA THR A 55 -21.11 17.01 -5.91
C THR A 55 -19.60 17.26 -5.76
N LEU A 56 -19.10 17.42 -4.52
CA LEU A 56 -17.69 17.61 -4.23
C LEU A 56 -16.83 16.35 -4.50
N ALA A 57 -17.47 15.20 -4.69
CA ALA A 57 -16.79 13.95 -4.99
C ALA A 57 -16.73 13.62 -6.49
N GLN A 58 -17.36 14.43 -7.37
CA GLN A 58 -17.52 14.10 -8.80
C GLN A 58 -16.21 13.98 -9.56
N ASP A 59 -15.21 14.78 -9.24
CA ASP A 59 -13.86 14.77 -9.84
C ASP A 59 -12.92 13.73 -9.24
N LYS A 60 -13.34 13.05 -8.16
CA LYS A 60 -12.48 12.12 -7.39
C LYS A 60 -12.45 10.68 -7.93
N GLY A 61 -13.23 10.39 -8.95
CA GLY A 61 -13.33 9.08 -9.60
C GLY A 61 -14.78 8.57 -9.64
N ILE A 62 -15.14 7.91 -10.73
CA ILE A 62 -16.53 7.48 -11.00
C ILE A 62 -17.04 6.54 -9.89
N GLY A 63 -16.27 5.51 -9.55
CA GLY A 63 -16.67 4.53 -8.51
C GLY A 63 -16.83 5.18 -7.14
N TYR A 64 -15.89 6.07 -6.76
CA TYR A 64 -15.98 6.79 -5.51
C TYR A 64 -17.18 7.76 -5.50
N SER A 65 -17.41 8.50 -6.56
CA SER A 65 -18.55 9.44 -6.69
C SER A 65 -19.89 8.71 -6.58
N LEU A 66 -20.04 7.57 -7.26
CA LEU A 66 -21.26 6.75 -7.17
C LEU A 66 -21.47 6.19 -5.75
N LEU A 67 -20.40 5.70 -5.10
CA LEU A 67 -20.47 5.21 -3.72
C LEU A 67 -20.92 6.32 -2.75
N ILE A 68 -20.29 7.49 -2.83
CA ILE A 68 -20.62 8.63 -1.96
C ILE A 68 -22.05 9.10 -2.18
N ARG A 69 -22.50 9.20 -3.44
CA ARG A 69 -23.87 9.56 -3.76
C ARG A 69 -24.86 8.55 -3.16
N PHE A 70 -24.64 7.27 -3.37
CA PHE A 70 -25.47 6.21 -2.79
C PHE A 70 -25.53 6.30 -1.26
N LEU A 71 -24.38 6.46 -0.59
CA LEU A 71 -24.32 6.57 0.86
C LEU A 71 -24.99 7.84 1.37
N SER A 72 -24.83 8.97 0.68
CA SER A 72 -25.50 10.22 1.00
C SER A 72 -27.03 10.10 0.87
N ASP A 73 -27.51 9.48 -0.22
CA ASP A 73 -28.95 9.26 -0.44
C ASP A 73 -29.56 8.35 0.66
N CYS A 74 -28.73 7.44 1.23
CA CYS A 74 -29.10 6.62 2.39
C CYS A 74 -28.95 7.33 3.74
N GLY A 75 -28.50 8.59 3.79
CA GLY A 75 -28.24 9.34 5.02
C GLY A 75 -27.05 8.79 5.84
N ALA A 76 -26.09 8.15 5.17
CA ALA A 76 -24.96 7.54 5.84
C ALA A 76 -24.01 8.59 6.46
N THR A 77 -23.46 8.24 7.63
CA THR A 77 -22.47 9.03 8.35
C THR A 77 -21.03 8.62 7.99
N LEU A 78 -20.05 9.41 8.39
CA LEU A 78 -18.63 9.07 8.26
C LEU A 78 -18.30 7.72 8.93
N PHE A 79 -18.92 7.43 10.08
CA PHE A 79 -18.75 6.14 10.76
C PHE A 79 -19.17 4.96 9.87
N GLN A 80 -20.31 5.06 9.19
CA GLN A 80 -20.81 4.01 8.30
C GLN A 80 -19.91 3.86 7.06
N LEU A 81 -19.37 4.96 6.52
CA LEU A 81 -18.35 4.90 5.46
C LEU A 81 -17.08 4.17 5.95
N LYS A 82 -16.56 4.51 7.13
CA LYS A 82 -15.40 3.82 7.73
C LYS A 82 -15.69 2.34 7.99
N LEU A 83 -16.88 2.03 8.50
CA LEU A 83 -17.31 0.66 8.74
C LEU A 83 -17.31 -0.15 7.45
N LEU A 84 -17.90 0.38 6.38
CA LEU A 84 -17.94 -0.27 5.08
C LEU A 84 -16.53 -0.49 4.51
N VAL A 85 -15.76 0.59 4.39
CA VAL A 85 -14.43 0.56 3.78
C VAL A 85 -13.46 -0.25 4.62
N GLY A 86 -13.41 -0.01 5.93
CA GLY A 86 -12.48 -0.69 6.84
C GLY A 86 -12.76 -2.18 6.94
N THR A 87 -14.04 -2.58 6.98
CA THR A 87 -14.41 -4.00 7.00
C THR A 87 -13.99 -4.69 5.71
N PHE A 88 -14.35 -4.11 4.55
CA PHE A 88 -14.01 -4.70 3.25
C PHE A 88 -12.50 -4.80 3.06
N TYR A 89 -11.77 -3.74 3.37
CA TYR A 89 -10.32 -3.67 3.23
C TYR A 89 -9.60 -4.68 4.14
N LEU A 90 -9.90 -4.67 5.44
CA LEU A 90 -9.21 -5.54 6.40
C LEU A 90 -9.59 -7.02 6.26
N VAL A 91 -10.82 -7.33 5.82
CA VAL A 91 -11.17 -8.70 5.43
C VAL A 91 -10.28 -9.19 4.29
N VAL A 92 -10.06 -8.36 3.26
CA VAL A 92 -9.19 -8.73 2.12
C VAL A 92 -7.73 -8.85 2.55
N ILE A 93 -7.21 -7.94 3.40
CA ILE A 93 -5.88 -8.08 4.01
C ILE A 93 -5.77 -9.40 4.78
N GLY A 94 -6.78 -9.70 5.59
CA GLY A 94 -6.85 -10.95 6.34
C GLY A 94 -6.79 -12.18 5.43
N LEU A 95 -7.57 -12.17 4.33
CA LEU A 95 -7.56 -13.24 3.33
C LEU A 95 -6.19 -13.35 2.62
N CYS A 96 -5.55 -12.24 2.28
CA CYS A 96 -4.20 -12.24 1.71
C CYS A 96 -3.17 -12.83 2.69
N GLY A 97 -3.15 -12.35 3.93
CA GLY A 97 -2.25 -12.85 4.96
C GLY A 97 -2.45 -14.35 5.23
N TRP A 98 -3.70 -14.77 5.33
CA TRP A 98 -4.04 -16.17 5.62
C TRP A 98 -3.68 -17.15 4.49
N ASN A 99 -3.91 -16.74 3.23
CA ASN A 99 -3.74 -17.65 2.08
C ASN A 99 -2.38 -17.54 1.42
N LEU A 100 -1.73 -16.37 1.48
CA LEU A 100 -0.48 -16.12 0.73
C LEU A 100 0.77 -16.18 1.62
N THR A 101 0.62 -16.20 2.96
CA THR A 101 1.79 -16.21 3.85
C THR A 101 1.84 -17.48 4.70
N LYS A 102 3.07 -17.96 4.94
CA LYS A 102 3.35 -19.03 5.93
C LYS A 102 3.40 -18.48 7.36
N ARG A 103 3.43 -17.17 7.54
CA ARG A 103 3.59 -16.46 8.81
C ARG A 103 2.66 -15.26 8.86
N PRO A 104 1.33 -15.51 8.91
CA PRO A 104 0.36 -14.43 8.88
C PRO A 104 0.53 -13.44 10.05
N GLY A 105 0.97 -13.91 11.22
CA GLY A 105 1.26 -13.05 12.36
C GLY A 105 2.36 -12.03 12.07
N LEU A 106 3.50 -12.46 11.52
CA LEU A 106 4.60 -11.56 11.15
C LEU A 106 4.18 -10.56 10.07
N PHE A 107 3.43 -11.02 9.06
CA PHE A 107 2.89 -10.14 8.02
C PHE A 107 2.03 -9.02 8.62
N LEU A 108 1.09 -9.38 9.49
CA LEU A 108 0.15 -8.42 10.06
C LEU A 108 0.82 -7.46 11.06
N ALA A 109 1.81 -7.94 11.83
CA ALA A 109 2.60 -7.09 12.71
C ALA A 109 3.45 -6.07 11.94
N LEU A 110 4.04 -6.43 10.80
CA LEU A 110 4.72 -5.48 9.94
C LEU A 110 3.74 -4.45 9.34
N TYR A 111 2.58 -4.92 8.90
CA TYR A 111 1.52 -4.06 8.37
C TYR A 111 0.99 -3.08 9.42
N SER A 112 0.80 -3.50 10.67
CA SER A 112 0.34 -2.65 11.76
C SER A 112 1.30 -1.49 12.06
N ILE A 113 2.61 -1.72 11.92
CA ILE A 113 3.63 -0.68 12.05
C ILE A 113 3.54 0.29 10.87
N PHE A 114 3.52 -0.23 9.64
CA PHE A 114 3.42 0.54 8.41
C PHE A 114 2.99 -0.39 7.25
N PRO A 115 2.00 -0.03 6.41
CA PRO A 115 1.37 1.29 6.21
C PRO A 115 -0.03 1.49 6.86
N PHE A 116 -0.46 0.66 7.80
CA PHE A 116 -1.82 0.69 8.38
C PHE A 116 -2.31 2.10 8.74
N CYS A 117 -1.46 2.94 9.34
CA CYS A 117 -1.84 4.30 9.72
C CYS A 117 -2.22 5.16 8.51
N MET A 118 -1.56 4.98 7.37
CA MET A 118 -1.90 5.69 6.14
C MET A 118 -3.20 5.18 5.52
N ASP A 119 -3.40 3.87 5.57
CA ASP A 119 -4.60 3.25 5.02
C ASP A 119 -5.85 3.65 5.80
N ALA A 120 -5.74 3.80 7.13
CA ALA A 120 -6.84 4.24 7.98
C ALA A 120 -7.28 5.70 7.68
N VAL A 121 -6.35 6.57 7.27
CA VAL A 121 -6.65 7.96 6.87
C VAL A 121 -7.21 8.02 5.45
N GLN A 122 -6.65 7.25 4.53
CA GLN A 122 -6.92 7.35 3.09
C GLN A 122 -8.00 6.38 2.64
N LEU A 123 -9.24 6.49 3.17
CA LEU A 123 -10.35 5.55 2.91
C LEU A 123 -10.56 5.26 1.41
N ARG A 124 -10.50 6.30 0.57
CA ARG A 124 -10.68 6.16 -0.88
C ARG A 124 -9.59 5.32 -1.52
N PHE A 125 -8.35 5.52 -1.07
CA PHE A 125 -7.20 4.75 -1.57
C PHE A 125 -7.22 3.32 -1.05
N SER A 126 -7.56 3.11 0.23
CA SER A 126 -7.71 1.77 0.83
C SER A 126 -8.80 0.96 0.14
N LEU A 127 -9.92 1.61 -0.22
CA LEU A 127 -10.95 0.96 -1.02
C LEU A 127 -10.44 0.58 -2.41
N ALA A 128 -9.68 1.45 -3.06
CA ALA A 128 -9.11 1.20 -4.38
C ALA A 128 -8.10 0.05 -4.37
N ILE A 129 -7.18 0.02 -3.39
CA ILE A 129 -6.17 -1.04 -3.26
C ILE A 129 -6.79 -2.40 -2.87
N THR A 130 -7.96 -2.42 -2.23
CA THR A 130 -8.70 -3.64 -1.94
C THR A 130 -8.94 -4.46 -3.20
N PHE A 131 -9.35 -3.83 -4.29
CA PHE A 131 -9.56 -4.52 -5.57
C PHE A 131 -8.26 -5.06 -6.15
N VAL A 132 -7.14 -4.32 -6.05
CA VAL A 132 -5.82 -4.82 -6.45
C VAL A 132 -5.43 -6.06 -5.65
N LEU A 133 -5.65 -6.04 -4.33
CA LEU A 133 -5.36 -7.18 -3.46
C LEU A 133 -6.22 -8.39 -3.80
N ILE A 134 -7.50 -8.21 -4.13
CA ILE A 134 -8.38 -9.29 -4.63
C ILE A 134 -7.81 -9.88 -5.93
N GLY A 135 -7.43 -9.01 -6.87
CA GLY A 135 -6.77 -9.44 -8.12
C GLY A 135 -5.47 -10.19 -7.86
N TYR A 136 -4.63 -9.68 -6.95
CA TYR A 136 -3.36 -10.30 -6.57
C TYR A 136 -3.56 -11.67 -5.88
N LEU A 137 -4.55 -11.78 -4.99
CA LEU A 137 -4.94 -13.03 -4.35
C LEU A 137 -5.38 -14.07 -5.40
N TYR A 138 -6.23 -13.65 -6.34
CA TYR A 138 -6.65 -14.52 -7.44
C TYR A 138 -5.47 -15.00 -8.29
N VAL A 139 -4.62 -14.08 -8.77
CA VAL A 139 -3.44 -14.41 -9.60
C VAL A 139 -2.50 -15.38 -8.89
N SER A 140 -2.35 -15.22 -7.56
CA SER A 140 -1.47 -16.06 -6.75
C SER A 140 -2.02 -17.46 -6.51
N MET A 141 -3.34 -17.62 -6.42
CA MET A 141 -4.00 -18.90 -6.09
C MET A 141 -4.54 -19.65 -7.31
N ALA A 142 -4.96 -18.96 -8.36
CA ALA A 142 -5.63 -19.59 -9.49
C ALA A 142 -4.66 -20.44 -10.34
N LYS A 143 -5.10 -21.65 -10.67
CA LYS A 143 -4.40 -22.57 -11.57
C LYS A 143 -4.88 -22.38 -13.02
N CYS A 144 -4.79 -21.15 -13.53
CA CYS A 144 -5.18 -20.85 -14.91
C CYS A 144 -3.99 -20.25 -15.69
N ASP A 145 -4.16 -20.10 -16.99
CA ASP A 145 -3.14 -19.52 -17.87
C ASP A 145 -2.84 -18.05 -17.53
N LEU A 146 -1.68 -17.58 -17.94
CA LEU A 146 -1.20 -16.22 -17.68
C LEU A 146 -2.13 -15.16 -18.27
N LYS A 147 -2.73 -15.42 -19.46
CA LYS A 147 -3.64 -14.46 -20.11
C LYS A 147 -4.88 -14.20 -19.24
N LYS A 148 -5.49 -15.27 -18.71
CA LYS A 148 -6.64 -15.16 -17.81
C LYS A 148 -6.28 -14.47 -16.50
N LYS A 149 -5.14 -14.81 -15.90
CA LYS A 149 -4.61 -14.11 -14.72
C LYS A 149 -4.43 -12.62 -14.98
N ALA A 150 -3.79 -12.27 -16.11
CA ALA A 150 -3.56 -10.90 -16.51
C ALA A 150 -4.87 -10.13 -16.72
N ALA A 151 -5.85 -10.74 -17.39
CA ALA A 151 -7.15 -10.12 -17.60
C ALA A 151 -7.88 -9.82 -16.29
N VAL A 152 -7.94 -10.80 -15.38
CA VAL A 152 -8.60 -10.61 -14.06
C VAL A 152 -7.89 -9.55 -13.22
N PHE A 153 -6.55 -9.57 -13.19
CA PHE A 153 -5.77 -8.58 -12.46
C PHE A 153 -5.96 -7.16 -13.03
N PHE A 154 -5.95 -7.05 -14.37
CA PHE A 154 -6.17 -5.77 -15.03
C PHE A 154 -7.58 -5.23 -14.77
N ILE A 155 -8.61 -6.08 -14.83
CA ILE A 155 -9.98 -5.70 -14.45
C ILE A 155 -10.03 -5.22 -13.00
N ALA A 156 -9.39 -5.92 -12.08
CA ALA A 156 -9.31 -5.50 -10.68
C ALA A 156 -8.63 -4.12 -10.53
N CYS A 157 -7.54 -3.87 -11.27
CA CYS A 157 -6.89 -2.56 -11.31
C CYS A 157 -7.80 -1.48 -11.91
N LEU A 158 -8.59 -1.78 -12.95
CA LEU A 158 -9.55 -0.83 -13.54
C LEU A 158 -10.68 -0.49 -12.57
N ILE A 159 -11.20 -1.48 -11.84
CA ILE A 159 -12.19 -1.23 -10.80
C ILE A 159 -11.57 -0.35 -9.71
N GLY A 160 -10.38 -0.67 -9.21
CA GLY A 160 -9.66 0.16 -8.25
C GLY A 160 -9.40 1.58 -8.76
N PHE A 161 -9.03 1.73 -10.05
CA PHE A 161 -8.84 3.03 -10.71
C PHE A 161 -10.11 3.89 -10.69
N SER A 162 -11.29 3.30 -10.74
CA SER A 162 -12.54 4.04 -10.62
C SER A 162 -12.70 4.75 -9.27
N PHE A 163 -11.98 4.29 -8.23
CA PHE A 163 -11.94 4.92 -6.89
C PHE A 163 -10.72 5.84 -6.72
N HIS A 164 -9.53 5.41 -7.21
CA HIS A 164 -8.31 6.21 -7.07
C HIS A 164 -7.34 5.96 -8.24
N ALA A 165 -6.96 7.06 -8.92
CA ALA A 165 -6.18 6.99 -10.17
C ALA A 165 -4.80 6.32 -10.01
N ALA A 166 -4.11 6.51 -8.87
CA ALA A 166 -2.79 5.94 -8.64
C ALA A 166 -2.78 4.40 -8.70
N VAL A 167 -3.92 3.75 -8.46
CA VAL A 167 -4.02 2.28 -8.44
C VAL A 167 -3.76 1.65 -9.80
N LEU A 168 -3.95 2.38 -10.90
CA LEU A 168 -3.66 1.85 -12.24
C LEU A 168 -2.19 1.42 -12.40
N PHE A 169 -1.26 2.08 -11.70
CA PHE A 169 0.17 1.73 -11.76
C PHE A 169 0.47 0.35 -11.17
N PHE A 170 -0.42 -0.19 -10.32
CA PHE A 170 -0.28 -1.56 -9.84
C PHE A 170 -0.42 -2.62 -10.91
N ALA A 171 -1.00 -2.29 -12.08
CA ALA A 171 -1.01 -3.19 -13.22
C ALA A 171 0.41 -3.62 -13.64
N LEU A 172 1.44 -2.80 -13.37
CA LEU A 172 2.83 -3.12 -13.60
C LEU A 172 3.36 -4.27 -12.71
N LEU A 173 2.72 -4.53 -11.53
CA LEU A 173 3.12 -5.62 -10.65
C LEU A 173 2.95 -7.00 -11.29
N LEU A 174 2.00 -7.16 -12.20
CA LEU A 174 1.86 -8.39 -12.97
C LEU A 174 3.15 -8.72 -13.73
N PHE A 175 3.76 -7.69 -14.30
CA PHE A 175 5.01 -7.84 -15.05
C PHE A 175 6.24 -7.97 -14.14
N ALA A 176 6.15 -7.49 -12.89
CA ALA A 176 7.26 -7.57 -11.95
C ALA A 176 7.70 -9.02 -11.66
N LYS A 177 6.75 -9.96 -11.62
CA LYS A 177 7.04 -11.39 -11.44
C LYS A 177 7.54 -12.06 -12.73
N GLU A 178 6.97 -11.71 -13.87
CA GLU A 178 7.17 -12.43 -15.13
C GLU A 178 8.43 -11.97 -15.87
N LEU A 179 8.82 -10.70 -15.76
CA LEU A 179 10.00 -10.18 -16.44
C LEU A 179 11.30 -10.62 -15.75
N SER A 180 12.30 -10.97 -16.56
CA SER A 180 13.66 -11.08 -16.05
C SER A 180 14.12 -9.73 -15.48
N HIS A 181 14.99 -9.74 -14.48
CA HIS A 181 15.53 -8.49 -13.92
C HIS A 181 16.26 -7.63 -14.97
N ARG A 182 16.86 -8.24 -15.97
CA ARG A 182 17.50 -7.55 -17.10
C ARG A 182 16.48 -6.81 -17.97
N ASP A 183 15.37 -7.47 -18.30
CA ASP A 183 14.33 -6.88 -19.15
C ASP A 183 13.53 -5.83 -18.38
N ALA A 184 13.27 -6.06 -17.09
CA ALA A 184 12.67 -5.06 -16.21
C ALA A 184 13.50 -3.77 -16.16
N ARG A 185 14.84 -3.87 -16.03
CA ARG A 185 15.73 -2.69 -16.06
C ARG A 185 15.65 -1.93 -17.37
N LYS A 186 15.67 -2.63 -18.52
CA LYS A 186 15.55 -1.98 -19.84
C LYS A 186 14.20 -1.28 -19.98
N PHE A 187 13.12 -1.96 -19.60
CA PHE A 187 11.77 -1.39 -19.63
C PHE A 187 11.67 -0.16 -18.72
N CYS A 188 12.15 -0.23 -17.48
CA CYS A 188 12.14 0.89 -16.55
C CYS A 188 12.96 2.08 -17.06
N LEU A 189 14.11 1.83 -17.69
CA LEU A 189 14.92 2.90 -18.28
C LEU A 189 14.15 3.61 -19.39
N LEU A 190 13.50 2.85 -20.28
CA LEU A 190 12.66 3.42 -21.34
C LEU A 190 11.50 4.23 -20.79
N VAL A 191 10.79 3.69 -19.79
CA VAL A 191 9.70 4.40 -19.12
C VAL A 191 10.21 5.68 -18.46
N PHE A 192 11.32 5.61 -17.72
CA PHE A 192 11.92 6.77 -17.05
C PHE A 192 12.30 7.89 -18.05
N LEU A 193 12.99 7.54 -19.13
CA LEU A 193 13.37 8.50 -20.18
C LEU A 193 12.13 9.08 -20.88
N GLY A 194 11.17 8.22 -21.22
CA GLY A 194 9.90 8.65 -21.81
C GLY A 194 9.13 9.62 -20.90
N LEU A 195 9.08 9.33 -19.58
CA LEU A 195 8.45 10.21 -18.61
C LEU A 195 9.18 11.55 -18.45
N ILE A 196 10.50 11.59 -18.52
CA ILE A 196 11.26 12.86 -18.55
C ILE A 196 10.80 13.70 -19.75
N VAL A 197 10.72 13.12 -20.95
CA VAL A 197 10.26 13.83 -22.14
C VAL A 197 8.83 14.33 -21.96
N VAL A 198 7.93 13.46 -21.52
CA VAL A 198 6.51 13.77 -21.33
C VAL A 198 6.30 14.85 -20.27
N THR A 199 7.05 14.83 -19.16
CA THR A 199 6.91 15.83 -18.08
C THR A 199 7.57 17.17 -18.39
N ARG A 200 8.55 17.18 -19.30
CA ARG A 200 9.22 18.41 -19.76
C ARG A 200 8.53 19.09 -20.94
N THR A 201 7.56 18.42 -21.53
CA THR A 201 6.74 18.93 -22.66
C THR A 201 5.29 19.10 -22.21
N SER A 202 4.49 19.84 -23.02
CA SER A 202 3.03 19.93 -22.79
C SER A 202 2.29 18.63 -23.04
N LEU A 203 2.95 17.56 -23.47
CA LEU A 203 2.35 16.26 -23.77
C LEU A 203 1.62 15.66 -22.58
N LEU A 204 2.16 15.79 -21.37
CA LEU A 204 1.49 15.28 -20.16
C LEU A 204 0.13 15.97 -19.97
N THR A 205 0.10 17.28 -20.07
CA THR A 205 -1.13 18.08 -19.94
C THR A 205 -2.14 17.71 -21.04
N GLN A 206 -1.67 17.57 -22.29
CA GLN A 206 -2.52 17.17 -23.41
C GLN A 206 -3.10 15.76 -23.22
N ILE A 207 -2.28 14.78 -22.86
CA ILE A 207 -2.72 13.40 -22.60
C ILE A 207 -3.70 13.36 -21.41
N ALA A 208 -3.39 14.06 -20.31
CA ALA A 208 -4.23 14.09 -19.13
C ALA A 208 -5.58 14.76 -19.41
N THR A 209 -5.60 15.81 -20.21
CA THR A 209 -6.83 16.47 -20.66
C THR A 209 -7.63 15.56 -21.56
N LEU A 210 -6.99 14.93 -22.56
CA LEU A 210 -7.63 13.99 -23.48
C LEU A 210 -8.28 12.80 -22.77
N LEU A 211 -7.61 12.27 -21.74
CA LEU A 211 -8.11 11.15 -20.95
C LEU A 211 -9.09 11.57 -19.83
N GLY A 212 -9.36 12.87 -19.66
CA GLY A 212 -10.21 13.38 -18.57
C GLY A 212 -9.69 13.07 -17.16
N VAL A 213 -8.38 12.82 -17.03
CA VAL A 213 -7.74 12.45 -15.74
C VAL A 213 -6.96 13.61 -15.11
N PHE A 214 -6.94 14.77 -15.74
CA PHE A 214 -6.15 15.93 -15.29
C PHE A 214 -6.44 16.29 -13.82
N ALA A 215 -7.72 16.45 -13.48
CA ALA A 215 -8.14 16.75 -12.12
C ALA A 215 -7.89 15.60 -11.13
N ARG A 216 -7.84 14.35 -11.64
CA ARG A 216 -7.65 13.15 -10.79
C ARG A 216 -6.21 12.91 -10.40
N LEU A 217 -5.24 13.39 -11.19
CA LEU A 217 -3.81 13.21 -10.92
C LEU A 217 -3.20 14.38 -10.15
N ASN A 218 -4.00 15.40 -9.79
CA ASN A 218 -3.50 16.62 -9.13
C ASN A 218 -2.31 17.24 -9.91
N LEU A 219 -2.39 17.22 -11.24
CA LEU A 219 -1.37 17.77 -12.11
C LEU A 219 -1.46 19.31 -12.01
N GLY A 220 -0.41 19.94 -11.52
CA GLY A 220 -0.31 21.40 -11.40
C GLY A 220 -0.24 21.94 -9.98
N GLY A 221 -0.21 21.09 -8.96
CA GLY A 221 0.25 21.49 -7.64
C GLY A 221 1.69 21.98 -7.79
N GLY A 222 1.86 23.31 -7.70
CA GLY A 222 3.07 24.04 -8.09
C GLY A 222 4.36 23.42 -7.60
N VAL A 223 5.46 23.82 -8.21
CA VAL A 223 6.85 23.47 -7.87
C VAL A 223 7.25 24.06 -6.48
N ASP A 224 6.31 24.11 -5.57
CA ASP A 224 6.52 24.44 -4.17
C ASP A 224 7.32 23.29 -3.57
N GLY A 225 8.36 23.53 -2.82
CA GLY A 225 9.34 22.61 -2.27
C GLY A 225 8.91 21.17 -1.88
N SER A 226 7.62 20.82 -2.07
CA SER A 226 7.02 19.50 -1.94
C SER A 226 7.53 18.46 -2.95
N GLY A 227 8.03 18.88 -4.13
CA GLY A 227 8.49 17.95 -5.17
C GLY A 227 9.68 17.09 -4.71
N ILE A 228 10.67 17.70 -4.05
CA ILE A 228 11.83 16.97 -3.51
C ILE A 228 11.39 16.03 -2.39
N ALA A 229 10.51 16.48 -1.49
CA ALA A 229 9.99 15.66 -0.41
C ALA A 229 9.26 14.41 -0.96
N ASN A 230 8.45 14.57 -1.99
CA ASN A 230 7.74 13.46 -2.61
C ASN A 230 8.68 12.49 -3.34
N VAL A 231 9.74 13.01 -4.00
CA VAL A 231 10.81 12.16 -4.58
C VAL A 231 11.51 11.35 -3.48
N VAL A 232 11.83 11.96 -2.33
CA VAL A 232 12.44 11.26 -1.20
C VAL A 232 11.50 10.20 -0.64
N ARG A 233 10.20 10.50 -0.49
CA ARG A 233 9.17 9.54 -0.04
C ARG A 233 9.05 8.32 -0.94
N LEU A 234 9.25 8.48 -2.24
CA LEU A 234 9.23 7.38 -3.19
C LEU A 234 10.59 6.66 -3.24
N ALA A 235 11.68 7.40 -3.36
CA ALA A 235 13.00 6.83 -3.64
C ALA A 235 13.60 6.09 -2.44
N VAL A 236 13.50 6.66 -1.22
CA VAL A 236 14.16 6.07 -0.04
C VAL A 236 13.58 4.69 0.30
N PRO A 237 12.25 4.48 0.39
CA PRO A 237 11.71 3.16 0.61
C PRO A 237 12.01 2.19 -0.54
N SER A 238 11.91 2.65 -1.80
CA SER A 238 12.23 1.81 -2.95
C SER A 238 13.67 1.32 -2.92
N LEU A 239 14.63 2.17 -2.57
CA LEU A 239 16.05 1.79 -2.42
C LEU A 239 16.26 0.82 -1.25
N ALA A 240 15.58 1.03 -0.12
CA ALA A 240 15.67 0.12 1.01
C ALA A 240 15.10 -1.27 0.66
N TRP A 241 13.95 -1.34 -0.01
CA TRP A 241 13.41 -2.59 -0.51
C TRP A 241 14.28 -3.25 -1.57
N MET A 242 14.92 -2.47 -2.45
CA MET A 242 15.90 -3.01 -3.41
C MET A 242 17.11 -3.61 -2.67
N ALA A 243 17.66 -2.92 -1.68
CA ALA A 243 18.77 -3.44 -0.87
C ALA A 243 18.36 -4.75 -0.17
N PHE A 244 17.15 -4.80 0.39
CA PHE A 244 16.60 -6.00 1.00
C PHE A 244 16.39 -7.13 -0.03
N GLY A 245 15.86 -6.83 -1.22
CA GLY A 245 15.71 -7.80 -2.31
C GLY A 245 17.05 -8.36 -2.77
N LEU A 246 18.11 -7.54 -2.85
CA LEU A 246 19.48 -7.99 -3.14
C LEU A 246 20.04 -8.86 -2.03
N TYR A 247 19.78 -8.52 -0.76
CA TYR A 247 20.12 -9.36 0.38
C TYR A 247 19.44 -10.73 0.29
N LEU A 248 18.13 -10.79 0.03
CA LEU A 248 17.40 -12.04 -0.18
C LEU A 248 17.97 -12.84 -1.35
N LYS A 249 18.29 -12.18 -2.46
CA LYS A 249 18.91 -12.83 -3.62
C LYS A 249 20.25 -13.48 -3.27
N LYS A 250 21.08 -12.80 -2.48
CA LYS A 250 22.38 -13.32 -2.04
C LYS A 250 22.25 -14.50 -1.08
N THR A 251 21.25 -14.47 -0.18
CA THR A 251 21.10 -15.47 0.89
C THR A 251 20.21 -16.65 0.52
N ARG A 252 19.25 -16.46 -0.40
CA ARG A 252 18.19 -17.42 -0.77
C ARG A 252 18.17 -17.78 -2.25
N GLY A 253 18.98 -17.11 -3.07
CA GLY A 253 18.97 -17.27 -4.51
C GLY A 253 17.86 -16.46 -5.21
N ASP A 254 17.72 -16.71 -6.51
CA ASP A 254 16.70 -16.05 -7.34
C ASP A 254 15.36 -16.77 -7.17
N SER A 255 14.38 -16.06 -6.61
CA SER A 255 13.02 -16.56 -6.36
C SER A 255 11.99 -15.57 -6.91
N ASP A 256 10.74 -16.02 -7.06
CA ASP A 256 9.64 -15.14 -7.47
C ASP A 256 9.49 -13.94 -6.51
N ALA A 257 9.65 -14.15 -5.20
CA ALA A 257 9.61 -13.08 -4.21
C ALA A 257 10.71 -12.04 -4.44
N VAL A 258 11.95 -12.49 -4.68
CA VAL A 258 13.08 -11.61 -5.00
C VAL A 258 12.81 -10.82 -6.27
N ARG A 259 12.28 -11.49 -7.32
CA ARG A 259 11.92 -10.82 -8.59
C ARG A 259 10.85 -9.75 -8.38
N VAL A 260 9.77 -10.07 -7.67
CA VAL A 260 8.69 -9.11 -7.39
C VAL A 260 9.23 -7.89 -6.66
N ILE A 261 10.01 -8.08 -5.58
CA ILE A 261 10.58 -6.97 -4.81
C ILE A 261 11.50 -6.12 -5.69
N LEU A 262 12.46 -6.71 -6.38
CA LEU A 262 13.43 -5.96 -7.17
C LEU A 262 12.79 -5.24 -8.37
N ASN A 263 11.93 -5.93 -9.12
CA ASN A 263 11.34 -5.36 -10.33
C ASN A 263 10.27 -4.32 -10.01
N ALA A 264 9.43 -4.54 -8.99
CA ALA A 264 8.41 -3.56 -8.58
C ALA A 264 9.07 -2.26 -8.08
N ASN A 265 10.18 -2.35 -7.34
CA ASN A 265 10.91 -1.16 -6.92
C ASN A 265 11.58 -0.43 -8.08
N LEU A 266 12.05 -1.15 -9.10
CA LEU A 266 12.51 -0.52 -10.35
C LEU A 266 11.37 0.25 -11.03
N PHE A 267 10.15 -0.31 -11.08
CA PHE A 267 8.99 0.39 -11.63
C PHE A 267 8.66 1.65 -10.83
N CYS A 268 8.70 1.59 -9.49
CA CYS A 268 8.53 2.78 -8.65
C CYS A 268 9.57 3.85 -8.95
N LEU A 269 10.84 3.49 -9.02
CA LEU A 269 11.91 4.43 -9.33
C LEU A 269 11.78 5.03 -10.74
N ALA A 270 11.24 4.26 -11.70
CA ALA A 270 10.96 4.77 -13.04
C ALA A 270 9.86 5.85 -13.06
N LEU A 271 9.02 5.94 -12.02
CA LEU A 271 7.98 6.96 -11.89
C LEU A 271 8.47 8.28 -11.28
N ILE A 272 9.74 8.38 -10.84
CA ILE A 272 10.30 9.61 -10.22
C ILE A 272 10.03 10.89 -11.04
N PRO A 273 10.15 10.90 -12.39
CA PRO A 273 9.86 12.10 -13.17
C PRO A 273 8.40 12.59 -13.03
N LEU A 274 7.45 11.69 -12.76
CA LEU A 274 6.05 12.05 -12.55
C LEU A 274 5.77 12.62 -11.17
N VAL A 275 6.56 12.26 -10.15
CA VAL A 275 6.34 12.69 -8.76
C VAL A 275 6.41 14.21 -8.61
N GLY A 276 7.24 14.87 -9.43
CA GLY A 276 7.35 16.33 -9.45
C GLY A 276 6.13 17.05 -10.01
N VAL A 277 5.25 16.34 -10.75
CA VAL A 277 4.06 16.93 -11.40
C VAL A 277 2.75 16.32 -10.90
N ALA A 278 2.81 15.17 -10.22
CA ALA A 278 1.65 14.47 -9.66
C ALA A 278 1.99 13.98 -8.26
N SER A 279 1.61 14.77 -7.25
CA SER A 279 1.99 14.54 -5.85
C SER A 279 1.53 13.18 -5.30
N ASP A 280 0.40 12.64 -5.78
CA ASP A 280 -0.17 11.40 -5.26
C ASP A 280 0.58 10.12 -5.67
N ILE A 281 1.55 10.22 -6.58
CA ILE A 281 2.29 9.04 -7.10
C ILE A 281 3.16 8.40 -6.01
N TYR A 282 3.67 9.15 -5.02
CA TYR A 282 4.44 8.56 -3.92
C TYR A 282 3.62 7.54 -3.10
N ARG A 283 2.28 7.63 -3.13
CA ARG A 283 1.38 6.68 -2.44
C ARG A 283 1.47 5.27 -3.00
N ILE A 284 1.89 5.12 -4.25
CA ILE A 284 2.11 3.81 -4.88
C ILE A 284 3.13 3.02 -4.06
N GLU A 285 4.25 3.65 -3.70
CA GLU A 285 5.29 3.02 -2.90
C GLU A 285 4.76 2.58 -1.52
N THR A 286 4.04 3.47 -0.83
CA THR A 286 3.46 3.18 0.49
C THR A 286 2.61 1.90 0.48
N SER A 287 1.77 1.73 -0.55
CA SER A 287 0.88 0.57 -0.65
C SER A 287 1.57 -0.68 -1.15
N GLN A 288 2.68 -0.54 -1.87
CA GLN A 288 3.48 -1.70 -2.28
C GLN A 288 4.11 -2.43 -1.10
N PHE A 289 4.32 -1.75 0.05
CA PHE A 289 4.77 -2.40 1.28
C PHE A 289 3.93 -3.63 1.61
N LEU A 290 2.60 -3.54 1.44
CA LEU A 290 1.69 -4.65 1.69
C LEU A 290 2.04 -5.88 0.85
N ILE A 291 2.26 -5.68 -0.45
CA ILE A 291 2.62 -6.76 -1.39
C ILE A 291 4.03 -7.27 -1.09
N TYR A 292 4.97 -6.36 -0.78
CA TYR A 292 6.32 -6.75 -0.41
C TYR A 292 6.35 -7.60 0.86
N TYR A 293 5.58 -7.24 1.89
CA TYR A 293 5.46 -8.07 3.10
C TYR A 293 4.88 -9.44 2.79
N LEU A 294 3.82 -9.53 1.96
CA LEU A 294 3.23 -10.82 1.56
C LEU A 294 4.27 -11.77 0.94
N VAL A 295 5.18 -11.25 0.11
CA VAL A 295 6.19 -12.09 -0.56
C VAL A 295 7.46 -12.26 0.30
N ALA A 296 7.89 -11.23 1.02
CA ALA A 296 9.13 -11.23 1.81
C ALA A 296 9.06 -12.12 3.04
N VAL A 297 7.93 -12.12 3.76
CA VAL A 297 7.70 -12.94 4.95
C VAL A 297 7.85 -14.44 4.65
N ASN A 298 7.50 -14.86 3.43
CA ASN A 298 7.69 -16.26 3.01
C ASN A 298 9.16 -16.60 2.70
N SER A 299 9.98 -15.61 2.40
CA SER A 299 11.40 -15.78 2.06
C SER A 299 12.31 -15.77 3.28
N VAL A 300 11.81 -15.32 4.43
CA VAL A 300 12.53 -15.29 5.70
C VAL A 300 12.09 -16.50 6.53
N ASP A 301 12.85 -17.59 6.53
CA ASP A 301 12.47 -18.81 7.27
C ASP A 301 13.32 -18.98 8.52
N CYS A 302 12.75 -18.74 9.72
CA CYS A 302 13.38 -19.00 11.01
C CYS A 302 13.19 -20.46 11.49
N ALA A 303 12.80 -21.38 10.61
CA ALA A 303 12.64 -22.77 10.99
C ALA A 303 14.01 -23.40 11.22
N GLY A 304 14.30 -23.70 12.47
CA GLY A 304 15.52 -24.32 12.96
C GLY A 304 15.90 -25.55 12.11
N GLY A 305 17.01 -25.42 11.43
CA GLY A 305 17.60 -26.48 10.62
C GLY A 305 19.06 -26.75 11.05
N GLY A 306 19.43 -26.43 12.30
CA GLY A 306 20.74 -26.78 12.87
C GLY A 306 21.95 -26.08 12.22
N ASN A 307 21.74 -25.16 11.27
CA ASN A 307 22.82 -24.41 10.64
C ASN A 307 22.80 -22.97 11.15
N ILE A 308 23.73 -22.62 12.02
CA ILE A 308 23.87 -21.31 12.67
C ILE A 308 23.90 -20.16 11.66
N ARG A 309 24.53 -20.34 10.49
CA ARG A 309 24.57 -19.31 9.45
C ARG A 309 23.18 -19.04 8.85
N LYS A 310 22.35 -20.07 8.73
CA LYS A 310 20.99 -19.93 8.21
C LYS A 310 20.09 -19.21 9.22
N GLU A 311 20.18 -19.57 10.49
CA GLU A 311 19.43 -18.92 11.57
C GLU A 311 19.79 -17.42 11.70
N GLN A 312 21.07 -17.09 11.61
CA GLN A 312 21.54 -15.70 11.60
C GLN A 312 20.98 -14.94 10.39
N ALA A 313 20.99 -15.52 9.18
CA ALA A 313 20.44 -14.91 7.99
C ALA A 313 18.93 -14.67 8.11
N ASP A 314 18.19 -15.56 8.78
CA ASP A 314 16.76 -15.39 9.02
C ASP A 314 16.48 -14.26 10.02
N LEU A 315 17.25 -14.19 11.10
CA LEU A 315 17.14 -13.11 12.08
C LEU A 315 17.44 -11.74 11.44
N PHE A 316 18.50 -11.65 10.63
CA PHE A 316 18.81 -10.43 9.87
C PHE A 316 17.70 -10.07 8.86
N GLY A 317 17.09 -11.08 8.23
CA GLY A 317 15.95 -10.86 7.33
C GLY A 317 14.73 -10.28 8.05
N VAL A 318 14.38 -10.82 9.24
CA VAL A 318 13.27 -10.28 10.05
C VAL A 318 13.62 -8.88 10.55
N ALA A 319 14.83 -8.66 11.08
CA ALA A 319 15.28 -7.35 11.53
C ALA A 319 15.26 -6.30 10.39
N GLY A 320 15.65 -6.71 9.18
CA GLY A 320 15.57 -5.87 7.97
C GLY A 320 14.15 -5.45 7.63
N LEU A 321 13.17 -6.36 7.70
CA LEU A 321 11.76 -6.04 7.49
C LEU A 321 11.24 -5.03 8.52
N PHE A 322 11.58 -5.21 9.79
CA PHE A 322 11.24 -4.24 10.84
C PHE A 322 11.91 -2.88 10.61
N GLY A 323 13.19 -2.88 10.24
CA GLY A 323 13.91 -1.64 9.90
C GLY A 323 13.24 -0.86 8.78
N ILE A 324 12.78 -1.56 7.73
CA ILE A 324 12.05 -0.95 6.62
C ILE A 324 10.67 -0.43 7.07
N ALA A 325 9.93 -1.17 7.90
CA ALA A 325 8.65 -0.72 8.43
C ALA A 325 8.81 0.54 9.29
N LEU A 326 9.80 0.56 10.20
CA LEU A 326 10.12 1.73 11.03
C LEU A 326 10.58 2.92 10.19
N MET A 327 11.35 2.69 9.12
CA MET A 327 11.72 3.73 8.17
C MET A 327 10.47 4.34 7.52
N GLY A 328 9.48 3.53 7.14
CA GLY A 328 8.20 4.03 6.61
C GLY A 328 7.50 4.98 7.58
N VAL A 329 7.41 4.61 8.88
CA VAL A 329 6.87 5.49 9.93
C VAL A 329 7.72 6.75 10.09
N THR A 330 9.04 6.63 10.10
CA THR A 330 9.96 7.77 10.25
C THR A 330 9.77 8.77 9.11
N LEU A 331 9.69 8.31 7.87
CA LEU A 331 9.43 9.16 6.71
C LEU A 331 8.05 9.80 6.77
N LEU A 332 7.03 9.08 7.24
CA LEU A 332 5.71 9.63 7.46
C LEU A 332 5.74 10.79 8.46
N VAL A 333 6.43 10.63 9.57
CA VAL A 333 6.52 11.66 10.63
C VAL A 333 7.36 12.85 10.16
N LEU A 334 8.56 12.61 9.65
CA LEU A 334 9.52 13.68 9.31
C LEU A 334 9.07 14.53 8.12
N MET A 335 8.49 13.89 7.10
CA MET A 335 8.21 14.59 5.83
C MET A 335 6.77 15.06 5.68
N SER A 336 5.85 14.64 6.55
CA SER A 336 4.43 14.98 6.43
C SER A 336 3.89 15.76 7.62
N LEU A 337 4.66 15.95 8.69
CA LEU A 337 4.18 16.50 9.98
C LEU A 337 2.89 15.82 10.49
N ASN A 338 2.66 14.57 10.04
CA ASN A 338 1.40 13.84 10.27
C ASN A 338 1.31 13.18 11.65
N LEU A 339 2.25 13.48 12.56
CA LEU A 339 2.20 12.96 13.92
C LEU A 339 0.86 13.34 14.58
N ASN A 340 0.51 14.63 14.55
CA ASN A 340 -0.68 15.17 15.20
C ASN A 340 -1.99 14.97 14.41
N THR A 341 -1.93 14.69 13.13
CA THR A 341 -3.11 14.58 12.26
C THR A 341 -3.41 13.15 11.84
N VAL A 342 -2.47 12.23 12.03
CA VAL A 342 -2.60 10.82 11.65
C VAL A 342 -2.35 9.90 12.85
N LEU A 343 -1.10 9.85 13.37
CA LEU A 343 -0.73 8.85 14.38
C LEU A 343 -1.40 9.11 15.73
N VAL A 344 -1.38 10.35 16.21
CA VAL A 344 -1.99 10.69 17.51
C VAL A 344 -3.50 10.44 17.45
N PRO A 345 -4.29 11.01 16.52
CA PRO A 345 -5.73 10.74 16.48
C PRO A 345 -6.07 9.26 16.31
N LEU A 346 -5.34 8.54 15.47
CA LEU A 346 -5.57 7.10 15.24
C LEU A 346 -5.46 6.30 16.54
N LEU A 347 -4.51 6.65 17.41
CA LEU A 347 -4.18 5.91 18.62
C LEU A 347 -4.83 6.47 19.88
N THR A 348 -5.39 7.69 19.86
CA THR A 348 -5.97 8.35 21.03
C THR A 348 -7.44 8.71 20.90
N ASN A 349 -7.91 9.04 19.68
CA ASN A 349 -9.27 9.52 19.46
C ASN A 349 -10.15 8.36 18.91
N ASN A 350 -10.61 7.52 19.83
CA ASN A 350 -11.50 6.41 19.50
C ASN A 350 -12.89 6.68 20.08
N SER A 351 -13.93 6.62 19.24
CA SER A 351 -15.30 6.98 19.63
C SER A 351 -15.95 6.10 20.69
N ILE A 352 -15.33 4.94 21.02
CA ILE A 352 -15.83 4.06 22.08
C ILE A 352 -15.05 4.26 23.38
N LEU A 353 -13.77 4.66 23.30
CA LEU A 353 -12.86 4.74 24.45
C LEU A 353 -12.72 6.18 25.00
N VAL A 354 -13.34 7.15 24.39
CA VAL A 354 -13.50 8.54 24.84
C VAL A 354 -14.97 8.73 25.23
#